data_e0804442e6a1ab3976f8b696cd82cec3
#
_entry.id   e0804442e6a1ab3976f8b696cd82cec3
#
_cell.length_a   1.000
_cell.length_b   1.000
_cell.length_c   1.000
_cell.angle_alpha   90.00
_cell.angle_beta   90.00
_cell.angle_gamma   90.00
#
_symmetry.space_group_name_H-M   'P 1'
#
loop_
_entity.id
_entity.type
_entity.pdbx_description
1 polymer ?
#
loop_
_entity_poly.entity_id
_entity_poly.type
_entity_poly.pdbx_seq_one_letter_code
_entity_poly.pdbx_strand_id
1 'polypeptide(L)'
;LTIMQNTYQEKRSYPMNQDFILGKKLEGGIKLSTVTNFKPAGDQPEAIKKLISGVKNKNNEQVLLGVTGSGKTFTMAKVIEALNRPSLILAPNKTLAAQLYGEMKSFFPNNAVEYFVSYYDYYTPEAYVPRSDTYIEKEASINEQIDRMRHSATRSLLERDDVIIVA
;
A
#
# COMPACT_ATOMS: atom_id res chain seq x y z
N LEU A 1 -11.98 -7.20 -1.34
CA LEU A 1 -10.93 -6.20 -1.54
C LEU A 1 -11.58 -4.95 -2.14
N THR A 2 -11.57 -3.85 -1.43
CA THR A 2 -12.15 -2.57 -1.87
C THR A 2 -11.04 -1.72 -2.48
N ILE A 3 -11.21 -1.33 -3.74
CA ILE A 3 -10.32 -0.35 -4.39
C ILE A 3 -10.94 1.02 -4.14
N MET A 4 -10.40 1.76 -3.19
CA MET A 4 -10.81 3.15 -2.92
C MET A 4 -10.05 4.08 -3.86
N GLN A 5 -10.79 4.87 -4.62
CA GLN A 5 -10.25 6.03 -5.32
C GLN A 5 -10.52 7.27 -4.51
N ASN A 6 -9.46 7.99 -4.19
CA ASN A 6 -9.57 9.27 -3.52
C ASN A 6 -10.00 10.35 -4.54
N THR A 7 -11.30 10.68 -4.57
CA THR A 7 -11.81 11.90 -5.19
C THR A 7 -11.85 12.98 -4.13
N TYR A 8 -10.68 13.50 -3.72
CA TYR A 8 -10.64 14.76 -2.97
C TYR A 8 -10.98 15.91 -3.94
N GLN A 9 -12.26 16.18 -4.09
CA GLN A 9 -12.77 17.46 -4.51
C GLN A 9 -13.50 18.13 -3.33
N GLU A 10 -12.78 18.44 -2.26
CA GLU A 10 -13.22 19.47 -1.34
C GLU A 10 -12.35 20.70 -1.53
N LYS A 11 -13.00 21.76 -2.04
CA LYS A 11 -12.48 23.12 -2.02
C LYS A 11 -12.28 23.58 -0.57
N ARG A 12 -11.18 23.24 0.05
CA ARG A 12 -10.64 24.01 1.16
C ARG A 12 -9.65 25.01 0.58
N SER A 13 -10.07 26.26 0.51
CA SER A 13 -9.23 27.40 0.17
C SER A 13 -8.22 27.66 1.29
N TYR A 14 -7.16 26.87 1.34
CA TYR A 14 -5.94 27.32 1.96
C TYR A 14 -5.12 28.01 0.85
N PRO A 15 -4.58 29.21 1.10
CA PRO A 15 -3.64 29.82 0.18
C PRO A 15 -2.31 29.06 0.28
N MET A 16 -2.27 27.86 -0.24
CA MET A 16 -1.01 27.17 -0.49
C MET A 16 -0.51 27.60 -1.86
N ASN A 17 0.69 28.12 -1.87
CA ASN A 17 1.43 28.48 -3.08
C ASN A 17 1.28 27.33 -4.09
N GLN A 18 0.60 27.54 -5.21
CA GLN A 18 0.28 26.51 -6.22
C GLN A 18 1.53 25.86 -6.79
N ASP A 19 2.68 26.48 -6.64
CA ASP A 19 3.97 25.97 -7.11
C ASP A 19 4.52 24.81 -6.27
N PHE A 20 3.99 24.58 -5.03
CA PHE A 20 4.43 23.48 -4.18
C PHE A 20 3.69 22.16 -4.46
N ILE A 21 2.53 22.19 -5.11
CA ILE A 21 1.69 21.01 -5.36
C ILE A 21 2.01 20.36 -6.71
N LEU A 22 2.65 21.06 -7.61
CA LEU A 22 3.00 20.61 -8.97
C LEU A 22 4.51 20.49 -9.21
N GLY A 23 5.30 20.45 -8.15
CA GLY A 23 6.74 20.16 -8.24
C GLY A 23 6.95 18.83 -8.96
N LYS A 24 7.71 18.86 -10.05
CA LYS A 24 8.15 17.65 -10.74
C LYS A 24 8.86 16.75 -9.73
N LYS A 25 8.31 15.57 -9.46
CA LYS A 25 8.91 14.63 -8.51
C LYS A 25 10.33 14.30 -8.94
N LEU A 26 11.24 14.14 -7.98
CA LEU A 26 12.67 13.92 -8.22
C LEU A 26 12.91 12.69 -9.11
N GLU A 27 12.15 11.62 -8.88
CA GLU A 27 12.18 10.35 -9.63
C GLU A 27 10.83 10.09 -10.30
N GLY A 28 10.23 11.11 -10.90
CA GLY A 28 8.94 10.99 -11.59
C GLY A 28 9.08 10.38 -13.00
N GLY A 29 7.95 9.92 -13.54
CA GLY A 29 7.86 9.40 -14.92
C GLY A 29 8.15 7.91 -15.07
N ILE A 30 8.46 7.19 -13.99
CA ILE A 30 8.59 5.73 -14.00
C ILE A 30 7.18 5.14 -14.08
N LYS A 31 6.99 4.16 -14.99
CA LYS A 31 5.72 3.47 -15.14
C LYS A 31 5.65 2.25 -14.24
N LEU A 32 4.46 2.00 -13.71
CA LEU A 32 4.15 0.73 -13.04
C LEU A 32 4.11 -0.40 -14.08
N SER A 33 4.97 -1.39 -13.93
CA SER A 33 5.09 -2.52 -14.85
C SER A 33 5.25 -3.83 -14.10
N THR A 34 4.36 -4.78 -14.37
CA THR A 34 4.45 -6.11 -13.79
C THR A 34 5.48 -6.97 -14.51
N VAL A 35 6.28 -7.69 -13.73
CA VAL A 35 7.20 -8.72 -14.22
C VAL A 35 6.67 -10.08 -13.77
N THR A 36 6.08 -10.83 -14.68
CA THR A 36 5.45 -12.12 -14.34
C THR A 36 5.30 -12.99 -15.58
N ASN A 37 5.40 -14.31 -15.39
CA ASN A 37 5.09 -15.30 -16.42
C ASN A 37 3.58 -15.65 -16.49
N PHE A 38 2.80 -15.17 -15.52
CA PHE A 38 1.36 -15.40 -15.50
C PHE A 38 0.65 -14.57 -16.54
N LYS A 39 -0.32 -15.17 -17.20
CA LYS A 39 -1.25 -14.50 -18.10
C LYS A 39 -2.65 -14.54 -17.51
N PRO A 40 -3.46 -13.47 -17.67
CA PRO A 40 -4.85 -13.51 -17.24
C PRO A 40 -5.60 -14.69 -17.86
N ALA A 41 -6.31 -15.47 -17.05
CA ALA A 41 -7.03 -16.66 -17.45
C ALA A 41 -8.47 -16.67 -16.92
N GLY A 42 -9.34 -17.48 -17.50
CA GLY A 42 -10.75 -17.55 -17.13
C GLY A 42 -11.44 -16.20 -17.22
N ASP A 43 -12.11 -15.79 -16.15
CA ASP A 43 -12.85 -14.52 -16.06
C ASP A 43 -11.98 -13.30 -15.73
N GLN A 44 -10.68 -13.49 -15.47
CA GLN A 44 -9.77 -12.40 -15.09
C GLN A 44 -9.67 -11.30 -16.17
N PRO A 45 -9.54 -11.60 -17.50
CA PRO A 45 -9.46 -10.57 -18.53
C PRO A 45 -10.68 -9.64 -18.53
N GLU A 46 -11.87 -10.21 -18.35
CA GLU A 46 -13.11 -9.43 -18.30
C GLU A 46 -13.20 -8.60 -17.02
N ALA A 47 -12.85 -9.19 -15.88
CA ALA A 47 -12.81 -8.50 -14.59
C ALA A 47 -11.84 -7.31 -14.61
N ILE A 48 -10.63 -7.48 -15.15
CA ILE A 48 -9.63 -6.41 -15.32
C ILE A 48 -10.20 -5.30 -16.18
N LYS A 49 -10.80 -5.63 -17.32
CA LYS A 49 -11.39 -4.64 -18.24
C LYS A 49 -12.52 -3.85 -17.57
N LYS A 50 -13.41 -4.52 -16.84
CA LYS A 50 -14.52 -3.87 -16.11
C LYS A 50 -14.00 -2.93 -15.02
N LEU A 51 -13.04 -3.37 -14.22
CA LEU A 51 -12.44 -2.56 -13.16
C LEU A 51 -11.76 -1.30 -13.73
N ILE A 52 -10.96 -1.43 -14.79
CA ILE A 52 -10.31 -0.30 -15.45
C ILE A 52 -11.33 0.67 -16.02
N SER A 53 -12.38 0.15 -16.69
CA SER A 53 -13.46 0.98 -17.24
C SER A 53 -14.20 1.73 -16.14
N GLY A 54 -14.52 1.07 -15.03
CA GLY A 54 -15.17 1.69 -13.88
C GLY A 54 -14.35 2.86 -13.33
N VAL A 55 -13.03 2.67 -13.18
CA VAL A 55 -12.12 3.75 -12.77
C VAL A 55 -12.13 4.92 -13.75
N LYS A 56 -12.05 4.64 -15.05
CA LYS A 56 -12.10 5.69 -16.09
C LYS A 56 -13.43 6.43 -16.12
N ASN A 57 -14.52 5.74 -15.80
CA ASN A 57 -15.86 6.32 -15.70
C ASN A 57 -16.12 7.02 -14.35
N LYS A 58 -15.09 7.15 -13.51
CA LYS A 58 -15.15 7.79 -12.18
C LYS A 58 -16.10 7.08 -11.21
N ASN A 59 -16.28 5.77 -11.34
CA ASN A 59 -16.97 4.98 -10.32
C ASN A 59 -16.14 5.01 -9.04
N ASN A 60 -16.72 5.50 -7.96
CA ASN A 60 -16.04 5.66 -6.67
C ASN A 60 -15.78 4.32 -5.98
N GLU A 61 -16.65 3.34 -6.23
CA GLU A 61 -16.61 2.04 -5.58
C GLU A 61 -16.78 0.91 -6.59
N GLN A 62 -15.99 -0.14 -6.43
CA GLN A 62 -16.09 -1.36 -7.21
C GLN A 62 -15.76 -2.55 -6.31
N VAL A 63 -16.41 -3.67 -6.53
CA VAL A 63 -16.19 -4.90 -5.76
C VAL A 63 -15.73 -6.01 -6.69
N LEU A 64 -14.59 -6.64 -6.37
CA LEU A 64 -14.09 -7.83 -7.02
C LEU A 64 -14.41 -9.05 -6.15
N LEU A 65 -15.37 -9.86 -6.60
CA LEU A 65 -15.71 -11.14 -5.96
C LEU A 65 -14.91 -12.28 -6.59
N GLY A 66 -14.40 -13.17 -5.77
CA GLY A 66 -13.71 -14.36 -6.22
C GLY A 66 -13.35 -15.26 -5.05
N VAL A 67 -13.35 -16.56 -5.27
CA VAL A 67 -12.93 -17.56 -4.26
C VAL A 67 -11.44 -17.40 -3.93
N THR A 68 -11.01 -17.98 -2.82
CA THR A 68 -9.59 -18.04 -2.48
C THR A 68 -8.83 -18.77 -3.59
N GLY A 69 -7.66 -18.26 -3.96
CA GLY A 69 -6.85 -18.85 -5.04
C GLY A 69 -7.28 -18.47 -6.46
N SER A 70 -8.34 -17.67 -6.67
CA SER A 70 -8.77 -17.23 -8.01
C SER A 70 -7.86 -16.18 -8.66
N GLY A 71 -6.76 -15.81 -8.01
CA GLY A 71 -5.81 -14.82 -8.54
C GLY A 71 -6.29 -13.37 -8.41
N LYS A 72 -7.07 -13.04 -7.37
CA LYS A 72 -7.50 -11.65 -7.12
C LYS A 72 -6.35 -10.67 -7.00
N THR A 73 -5.26 -11.06 -6.33
CA THR A 73 -4.05 -10.22 -6.19
C THR A 73 -3.42 -9.95 -7.55
N PHE A 74 -3.33 -10.94 -8.41
CA PHE A 74 -2.83 -10.78 -9.78
C PHE A 74 -3.75 -9.88 -10.62
N THR A 75 -5.07 -10.06 -10.51
CA THR A 75 -6.06 -9.17 -11.15
C THR A 75 -5.87 -7.73 -10.71
N MET A 76 -5.69 -7.49 -9.41
CA MET A 76 -5.42 -6.17 -8.85
C MET A 76 -4.09 -5.58 -9.38
N ALA A 77 -3.02 -6.38 -9.43
CA ALA A 77 -1.74 -5.94 -9.99
C ALA A 77 -1.89 -5.49 -11.45
N LYS A 78 -2.65 -6.24 -12.27
CA LYS A 78 -2.91 -5.86 -13.66
C LYS A 78 -3.76 -4.58 -13.81
N VAL A 79 -4.68 -4.34 -12.89
CA VAL A 79 -5.44 -3.08 -12.85
C VAL A 79 -4.53 -1.90 -12.48
N ILE A 80 -3.68 -2.06 -11.47
CA ILE A 80 -2.71 -1.04 -11.03
C ILE A 80 -1.75 -0.70 -12.18
N GLU A 81 -1.19 -1.70 -12.86
CA GLU A 81 -0.33 -1.52 -14.03
C GLU A 81 -1.03 -0.71 -15.13
N ALA A 82 -2.25 -1.10 -15.48
CA ALA A 82 -2.99 -0.44 -16.56
C ALA A 82 -3.42 0.99 -16.25
N LEU A 83 -3.70 1.31 -14.99
CA LEU A 83 -4.06 2.66 -14.56
C LEU A 83 -2.84 3.56 -14.38
N ASN A 84 -1.68 2.97 -14.10
CA ASN A 84 -0.41 3.67 -13.92
C ASN A 84 -0.50 4.87 -12.95
N ARG A 85 -1.04 4.63 -11.76
CA ARG A 85 -1.24 5.65 -10.71
C ARG A 85 -0.70 5.16 -9.38
N PRO A 86 -0.22 6.05 -8.50
CA PRO A 86 0.07 5.69 -7.11
C PRO A 86 -1.13 4.99 -6.49
N SER A 87 -0.89 3.89 -5.78
CA SER A 87 -1.94 3.02 -5.28
C SER A 87 -1.75 2.73 -3.80
N LEU A 88 -2.85 2.69 -3.05
CA LEU A 88 -2.88 2.30 -1.65
C LEU A 88 -3.71 1.02 -1.51
N ILE A 89 -3.09 -0.01 -0.92
CA ILE A 89 -3.73 -1.29 -0.61
C ILE A 89 -3.90 -1.37 0.90
N LEU A 90 -5.15 -1.46 1.35
CA LEU A 90 -5.47 -1.59 2.77
C LEU A 90 -5.82 -3.04 3.10
N ALA A 91 -5.15 -3.59 4.10
CA ALA A 91 -5.41 -4.92 4.61
C ALA A 91 -6.01 -4.86 6.03
N PRO A 92 -6.87 -5.81 6.41
CA PRO A 92 -7.53 -5.80 7.71
C PRO A 92 -6.58 -6.11 8.88
N ASN A 93 -5.40 -6.63 8.63
CA ASN A 93 -4.39 -6.94 9.64
C ASN A 93 -2.98 -6.98 9.04
N LYS A 94 -1.97 -6.91 9.93
CA LYS A 94 -0.55 -6.86 9.56
C LYS A 94 -0.07 -8.11 8.83
N THR A 95 -0.60 -9.28 9.15
CA THR A 95 -0.21 -10.55 8.50
C THR A 95 -0.62 -10.55 7.04
N LEU A 96 -1.86 -10.14 6.75
CA LEU A 96 -2.34 -10.02 5.37
C LEU A 96 -1.65 -8.87 4.64
N ALA A 97 -1.36 -7.75 5.32
CA ALA A 97 -0.57 -6.66 4.75
C ALA A 97 0.82 -7.14 4.33
N ALA A 98 1.50 -7.93 5.18
CA ALA A 98 2.81 -8.48 4.87
C ALA A 98 2.76 -9.44 3.66
N GLN A 99 1.73 -10.30 3.58
CA GLN A 99 1.52 -11.19 2.44
C GLN A 99 1.30 -10.38 1.16
N LEU A 100 0.39 -9.41 1.16
CA LEU A 100 0.10 -8.57 -0.01
C LEU A 100 1.32 -7.74 -0.44
N TYR A 101 2.10 -7.24 0.54
CA TYR A 101 3.36 -6.57 0.25
C TYR A 101 4.34 -7.49 -0.50
N GLY A 102 4.54 -8.71 -0.02
CA GLY A 102 5.40 -9.70 -0.67
C GLY A 102 4.93 -10.04 -2.09
N GLU A 103 3.62 -10.27 -2.28
CA GLU A 103 3.02 -10.55 -3.59
C GLU A 103 3.20 -9.35 -4.54
N MET A 104 2.89 -8.13 -4.10
CA MET A 104 3.07 -6.91 -4.91
C MET A 104 4.53 -6.64 -5.24
N LYS A 105 5.45 -6.86 -4.30
CA LYS A 105 6.89 -6.72 -4.52
C LYS A 105 7.39 -7.71 -5.58
N SER A 106 6.85 -8.92 -5.63
CA SER A 106 7.18 -9.90 -6.66
C SER A 106 6.62 -9.55 -8.04
N PHE A 107 5.43 -8.93 -8.11
CA PHE A 107 4.86 -8.45 -9.37
C PHE A 107 5.53 -7.18 -9.89
N PHE A 108 5.95 -6.29 -9.01
CA PHE A 108 6.54 -4.99 -9.33
C PHE A 108 7.96 -4.84 -8.79
N PRO A 109 8.91 -5.69 -9.21
CA PRO A 109 10.27 -5.69 -8.65
C PRO A 109 11.04 -4.39 -8.91
N ASN A 110 10.69 -3.66 -9.97
CA ASN A 110 11.35 -2.43 -10.41
C ASN A 110 10.65 -1.15 -9.94
N ASN A 111 9.52 -1.28 -9.24
CA ASN A 111 8.72 -0.15 -8.77
C ASN A 111 8.80 -0.01 -7.24
N ALA A 112 8.38 1.14 -6.74
CA ALA A 112 8.36 1.42 -5.31
C ALA A 112 7.16 0.75 -4.64
N VAL A 113 7.34 -0.48 -4.17
CA VAL A 113 6.36 -1.16 -3.31
C VAL A 113 6.79 -1.00 -1.87
N GLU A 114 5.95 -0.37 -1.06
CA GLU A 114 6.26 0.04 0.31
C GLU A 114 5.28 -0.55 1.31
N TYR A 115 5.80 -0.87 2.50
CA TYR A 115 5.04 -1.42 3.62
C TYR A 115 4.84 -0.37 4.70
N PHE A 116 3.59 -0.10 5.06
CA PHE A 116 3.25 0.97 5.98
C PHE A 116 2.26 0.48 7.04
N VAL A 117 2.77 0.00 8.16
CA VAL A 117 1.96 -0.51 9.28
C VAL A 117 2.22 0.25 10.56
N SER A 118 1.30 0.13 11.52
CA SER A 118 1.48 0.67 12.87
C SER A 118 2.57 -0.10 13.62
N TYR A 119 3.16 0.55 14.61
CA TYR A 119 4.14 -0.09 15.49
C TYR A 119 3.54 -1.30 16.21
N TYR A 120 4.38 -2.29 16.52
CA TYR A 120 4.04 -3.30 17.50
C TYR A 120 4.34 -2.70 18.88
N ASP A 121 3.31 -2.51 19.67
CA ASP A 121 3.50 -2.23 21.09
C ASP A 121 3.92 -3.53 21.78
N TYR A 122 5.20 -3.80 21.82
CA TYR A 122 5.73 -4.81 22.73
C TYR A 122 5.71 -4.19 24.12
N TYR A 123 4.61 -4.38 24.84
CA TYR A 123 4.57 -4.12 26.26
C TYR A 123 5.17 -5.33 26.97
N THR A 124 6.38 -5.19 27.52
CA THR A 124 6.75 -6.01 28.65
C THR A 124 5.86 -5.58 29.82
N PRO A 125 5.00 -6.45 30.36
CA PRO A 125 4.21 -6.06 31.52
C PRO A 125 5.14 -5.70 32.66
N GLU A 126 4.82 -4.61 33.37
CA GLU A 126 5.49 -4.29 34.61
C GLU A 126 5.42 -5.49 35.55
N ALA A 127 6.53 -5.97 35.99
CA ALA A 127 6.58 -7.10 36.91
C ALA A 127 7.59 -6.84 38.00
N TYR A 128 7.13 -6.98 39.24
CA TYR A 128 8.00 -7.00 40.41
C TYR A 128 8.36 -8.45 40.73
N VAL A 129 9.63 -8.75 40.79
CA VAL A 129 10.14 -10.07 41.14
C VAL A 129 10.62 -10.04 42.60
N PRO A 130 9.82 -10.50 43.61
CA PRO A 130 10.14 -10.37 45.02
C PRO A 130 11.42 -11.10 45.44
N ARG A 131 11.81 -12.14 44.68
CA ARG A 131 13.03 -12.94 45.01
C ARG A 131 14.33 -12.19 44.75
N SER A 132 14.34 -11.23 43.84
CA SER A 132 15.54 -10.47 43.46
C SER A 132 15.39 -8.99 43.73
N ASP A 133 14.29 -8.57 44.37
CA ASP A 133 13.97 -7.15 44.62
C ASP A 133 14.13 -6.30 43.35
N THR A 134 13.74 -6.87 42.20
CA THR A 134 13.92 -6.25 40.89
C THR A 134 12.58 -5.81 40.35
N TYR A 135 12.47 -4.54 40.03
CA TYR A 135 11.37 -3.94 39.32
C TYR A 135 11.69 -3.94 37.82
N ILE A 136 10.89 -4.62 37.01
CA ILE A 136 10.99 -4.61 35.54
C ILE A 136 10.13 -3.46 35.06
N GLU A 137 10.76 -2.38 34.61
CA GLU A 137 10.06 -1.24 34.04
C GLU A 137 9.41 -1.60 32.68
N LYS A 138 8.31 -0.93 32.37
CA LYS A 138 7.62 -1.04 31.09
C LYS A 138 8.48 -0.38 30.01
N GLU A 139 9.20 -1.17 29.23
CA GLU A 139 9.92 -0.68 28.07
C GLU A 139 9.05 -0.80 26.81
N ALA A 140 8.77 0.33 26.17
CA ALA A 140 8.26 0.38 24.80
C ALA A 140 9.46 0.40 23.85
N SER A 141 9.90 -0.75 23.37
CA SER A 141 10.94 -0.76 22.34
C SER A 141 10.34 -0.34 21.00
N ILE A 142 10.77 0.80 20.49
CA ILE A 142 10.43 1.25 19.14
C ILE A 142 11.08 0.27 18.16
N ASN A 143 10.27 -0.36 17.31
CA ASN A 143 10.80 -1.22 16.27
C ASN A 143 11.39 -0.34 15.15
N GLU A 144 12.70 -0.11 15.20
CA GLU A 144 13.43 0.71 14.21
C GLU A 144 13.21 0.26 12.76
N GLN A 145 12.96 -1.02 12.53
CA GLN A 145 12.72 -1.54 11.19
C GLN A 145 11.37 -1.03 10.64
N ILE A 146 10.34 -1.03 11.46
CA ILE A 146 9.02 -0.49 11.07
C ILE A 146 9.15 1.01 10.82
N ASP A 147 9.90 1.72 11.65
CA ASP A 147 10.13 3.16 11.48
C ASP A 147 10.83 3.47 10.15
N ARG A 148 11.88 2.75 9.82
CA ARG A 148 12.57 2.85 8.53
C ARG A 148 11.63 2.58 7.34
N MET A 149 10.77 1.55 7.43
CA MET A 149 9.79 1.24 6.38
C MET A 149 8.77 2.36 6.20
N ARG A 150 8.29 2.95 7.29
CA ARG A 150 7.36 4.09 7.26
C ARG A 150 7.99 5.33 6.64
N HIS A 151 9.23 5.64 7.00
CA HIS A 151 9.99 6.74 6.38
C HIS A 151 10.25 6.48 4.90
N SER A 152 10.61 5.25 4.52
CA SER A 152 10.78 4.86 3.11
C SER A 152 9.50 5.07 2.32
N ALA A 153 8.35 4.62 2.84
CA ALA A 153 7.06 4.78 2.17
C ALA A 153 6.69 6.27 1.98
N THR A 154 6.93 7.09 2.99
CA THR A 154 6.69 8.53 2.92
C THR A 154 7.58 9.19 1.87
N ARG A 155 8.86 8.85 1.87
CA ARG A 155 9.83 9.36 0.89
C ARG A 155 9.43 8.96 -0.53
N SER A 156 9.16 7.68 -0.77
CA SER A 156 8.76 7.18 -2.09
C SER A 156 7.51 7.89 -2.61
N LEU A 157 6.52 8.15 -1.74
CA LEU A 157 5.29 8.85 -2.12
C LEU A 157 5.55 10.30 -2.56
N LEU A 158 6.53 10.96 -1.94
CA LEU A 158 6.89 12.35 -2.27
C LEU A 158 7.77 12.44 -3.53
N GLU A 159 8.65 11.48 -3.75
CA GLU A 159 9.69 11.54 -4.78
C GLU A 159 9.32 10.79 -6.07
N ARG A 160 8.42 9.79 -6.02
CA ARG A 160 8.11 8.88 -7.14
C ARG A 160 6.64 8.88 -7.51
N ASP A 161 6.35 8.54 -8.78
CA ASP A 161 4.99 8.39 -9.31
C ASP A 161 4.52 6.92 -9.35
N ASP A 162 5.46 5.97 -9.29
CA ASP A 162 5.26 4.54 -9.42
C ASP A 162 5.17 3.84 -8.05
N VAL A 163 4.40 4.41 -7.11
CA VAL A 163 4.35 3.97 -5.72
C VAL A 163 3.12 3.09 -5.46
N ILE A 164 3.34 1.95 -4.80
CA ILE A 164 2.30 1.09 -4.25
C ILE A 164 2.55 0.98 -2.74
N ILE A 165 1.63 1.48 -1.94
CA ILE A 165 1.69 1.36 -0.47
C ILE A 165 0.76 0.24 -0.03
N VAL A 166 1.26 -0.66 0.82
CA VAL A 166 0.47 -1.70 1.49
C VAL A 166 0.45 -1.41 2.99
N ALA A 167 -0.77 -1.22 3.54
CA ALA A 167 -1.01 -0.81 4.93
C ALA A 167 -2.05 -1.68 5.63
#